data_1fb759fb083044a89149a06fd53f123e
#
_entry.id   1fb759fb083044a89149a06fd53f123e
#
_cell.length_a   1.000
_cell.length_b   1.000
_cell.length_c   1.000
_cell.angle_alpha   90.00
_cell.angle_beta   90.00
_cell.angle_gamma   90.00
#
_symmetry.space_group_name_H-M   'P 1'
#
loop_
_entity.id
_entity.type
_entity.pdbx_description
1 polymer ?
#
loop_
_entity_poly.entity_id
_entity_poly.type
_entity_poly.pdbx_seq_one_letter_code
_entity_poly.pdbx_strand_id
1 'polypeptide(L)'
;MQTNKASLPVMSVQGKVDHPIMSGNGYRVGYDGYGRIPMATGGIIYNYKIGDSCMGIAGDHIEPGVSLKNPVEKENNALQAFACIGNKAKVISGDAKGKEGYVTGKHGGIDHVMVYFDEETLELMTTEDKVLIKACGQGLKLIDHEEIQLMNIDPALFEGLGIVEEEQGIKIPVVTCVPAYLMGSGLGSAT
;
A
#
# COMPACT_ATOMS: atom_id res chain seq x y z
N MET A 1 6.56 -11.40 -22.36
CA MET A 1 5.39 -10.49 -22.25
C MET A 1 5.84 -9.06 -22.49
N GLN A 2 5.19 -8.34 -23.39
CA GLN A 2 5.45 -6.93 -23.66
C GLN A 2 4.44 -6.05 -22.96
N THR A 3 4.88 -4.89 -22.49
CA THR A 3 4.02 -3.91 -21.82
C THR A 3 4.11 -2.55 -22.49
N ASN A 4 3.11 -1.70 -22.26
CA ASN A 4 3.09 -0.31 -22.72
C ASN A 4 3.82 0.66 -21.75
N LYS A 5 4.70 0.16 -20.87
CA LYS A 5 5.36 0.98 -19.82
C LYS A 5 6.02 2.25 -20.34
N ALA A 6 6.60 2.22 -21.54
CA ALA A 6 7.29 3.37 -22.12
C ALA A 6 6.36 4.55 -22.45
N SER A 7 5.05 4.30 -22.56
CA SER A 7 4.03 5.32 -22.85
C SER A 7 3.28 5.80 -21.60
N LEU A 8 3.58 5.24 -20.42
CA LEU A 8 2.88 5.61 -19.20
C LEU A 8 3.33 6.97 -18.69
N PRO A 9 2.40 7.81 -18.21
CA PRO A 9 2.76 9.03 -17.52
C PRO A 9 3.46 8.70 -16.20
N VAL A 10 4.50 9.47 -15.90
CA VAL A 10 5.17 9.47 -14.62
C VAL A 10 4.95 10.82 -13.97
N MET A 11 4.33 10.83 -12.78
CA MET A 11 4.02 12.08 -12.10
C MET A 11 4.36 11.98 -10.63
N SER A 12 4.47 13.11 -9.95
CA SER A 12 4.63 13.14 -8.50
C SER A 12 3.29 13.38 -7.82
N VAL A 13 3.00 12.56 -6.81
CA VAL A 13 1.94 12.79 -5.84
C VAL A 13 2.54 12.87 -4.45
N GLN A 14 1.91 13.58 -3.55
CA GLN A 14 2.44 13.83 -2.22
C GLN A 14 1.41 13.53 -1.15
N GLY A 15 1.86 12.88 -0.08
CA GLY A 15 1.14 12.77 1.17
C GLY A 15 1.99 13.23 2.34
N LYS A 16 1.40 13.26 3.50
CA LYS A 16 2.09 13.36 4.79
C LYS A 16 1.73 12.16 5.65
N VAL A 17 2.59 11.82 6.60
CA VAL A 17 2.31 10.79 7.60
C VAL A 17 1.11 11.24 8.42
N ASP A 18 0.02 10.49 8.35
CA ASP A 18 -1.21 10.81 9.10
C ASP A 18 -1.10 10.34 10.54
N HIS A 19 -1.93 10.89 11.40
CA HIS A 19 -2.01 10.49 12.80
C HIS A 19 -2.74 9.15 12.93
N PRO A 20 -2.39 8.33 13.94
CA PRO A 20 -3.19 7.16 14.27
C PRO A 20 -4.62 7.56 14.60
N ILE A 21 -5.56 6.85 14.01
CA ILE A 21 -6.99 7.05 14.25
C ILE A 21 -7.63 5.76 14.73
N MET A 22 -8.69 5.88 15.50
CA MET A 22 -9.48 4.77 16.00
C MET A 22 -10.97 5.04 15.78
N SER A 23 -11.67 4.09 15.17
CA SER A 23 -13.11 4.13 14.99
C SER A 23 -13.84 3.69 16.24
N GLY A 24 -14.48 4.62 16.94
CA GLY A 24 -15.26 4.36 18.13
C GLY A 24 -14.43 4.33 19.41
N ASN A 25 -15.07 3.97 20.52
CA ASN A 25 -14.47 3.99 21.85
C ASN A 25 -14.38 2.57 22.41
N GLY A 26 -13.24 2.22 22.99
CA GLY A 26 -13.03 0.98 23.71
C GLY A 26 -12.82 -0.25 22.83
N TYR A 27 -13.08 -1.40 23.41
CA TYR A 27 -12.89 -2.69 22.75
C TYR A 27 -14.15 -3.15 22.02
N ARG A 28 -13.96 -3.90 20.95
CA ARG A 28 -14.98 -4.71 20.30
C ARG A 28 -14.79 -6.17 20.67
N VAL A 29 -15.89 -6.90 20.75
CA VAL A 29 -15.84 -8.34 21.03
C VAL A 29 -15.75 -9.08 19.70
N GLY A 30 -14.70 -9.87 19.52
CA GLY A 30 -14.53 -10.75 18.37
C GLY A 30 -15.53 -11.92 18.40
N TYR A 31 -15.62 -12.67 17.30
CA TYR A 31 -16.48 -13.86 17.22
C TYR A 31 -16.14 -14.95 18.25
N ASP A 32 -14.90 -14.92 18.75
CA ASP A 32 -14.36 -15.80 19.77
C ASP A 32 -14.63 -15.34 21.21
N GLY A 33 -15.35 -14.22 21.38
CA GLY A 33 -15.69 -13.65 22.66
C GLY A 33 -14.64 -12.77 23.32
N TYR A 34 -13.47 -12.59 22.67
CA TYR A 34 -12.40 -11.75 23.21
C TYR A 34 -12.53 -10.29 22.79
N GLY A 35 -12.19 -9.39 23.72
CA GLY A 35 -12.10 -7.96 23.45
C GLY A 35 -10.86 -7.62 22.59
N ARG A 36 -11.07 -6.86 21.52
CA ARG A 36 -10.01 -6.40 20.62
C ARG A 36 -10.10 -4.91 20.42
N ILE A 37 -8.96 -4.28 20.18
CA ILE A 37 -8.91 -2.89 19.73
C ILE A 37 -9.57 -2.82 18.36
N PRO A 38 -10.57 -1.96 18.16
CA PRO A 38 -11.24 -1.80 16.90
C PRO A 38 -10.35 -1.25 15.87
N MET A 39 -9.91 -0.90 15.13
CA MET A 39 -9.03 -0.34 14.11
C MET A 39 -7.81 0.36 14.69
N ALA A 40 -6.66 -0.07 14.25
CA ALA A 40 -5.38 0.59 14.46
C ALA A 40 -4.83 1.08 13.13
N THR A 41 -5.35 2.20 12.63
CA THR A 41 -5.02 2.75 11.32
C THR A 41 -4.33 4.10 11.43
N GLY A 42 -3.48 4.38 10.47
CA GLY A 42 -2.71 5.62 10.43
C GLY A 42 -1.41 5.59 11.22
N GLY A 43 -0.63 6.62 11.08
CA GLY A 43 0.64 6.80 11.78
C GLY A 43 1.78 5.94 11.25
N ILE A 44 2.63 5.52 12.17
CA ILE A 44 3.82 4.71 11.92
C ILE A 44 3.71 3.43 12.72
N ILE A 45 3.82 2.29 12.06
CA ILE A 45 3.87 0.96 12.68
C ILE A 45 5.29 0.41 12.56
N TYR A 46 5.97 0.28 13.68
CA TYR A 46 7.40 -0.06 13.73
C TYR A 46 7.66 -1.57 13.67
N ASN A 47 6.78 -2.38 14.24
CA ASN A 47 7.01 -3.78 14.55
C ASN A 47 6.27 -4.78 13.65
N TYR A 48 5.55 -4.33 12.66
CA TYR A 48 4.91 -5.17 11.65
C TYR A 48 5.30 -4.72 10.25
N LYS A 49 5.54 -5.71 9.38
CA LYS A 49 5.88 -5.51 7.97
C LYS A 49 4.85 -6.20 7.07
N ILE A 50 4.77 -5.77 5.83
CA ILE A 50 4.00 -6.51 4.81
C ILE A 50 4.56 -7.94 4.71
N GLY A 51 3.67 -8.92 4.79
CA GLY A 51 4.02 -10.33 4.78
C GLY A 51 4.12 -10.98 6.16
N ASP A 52 4.13 -10.21 7.22
CA ASP A 52 4.03 -10.76 8.58
C ASP A 52 2.67 -11.42 8.81
N SER A 53 2.66 -12.44 9.68
CA SER A 53 1.42 -13.13 10.01
C SER A 53 0.47 -12.23 10.77
N CYS A 54 -0.74 -12.06 10.25
CA CYS A 54 -1.80 -11.32 10.93
C CYS A 54 -2.51 -12.14 12.04
N MET A 55 -2.22 -13.43 12.17
CA MET A 55 -2.92 -14.33 13.08
C MET A 55 -2.65 -14.06 14.57
N GLY A 56 -1.52 -13.44 14.88
CA GLY A 56 -1.12 -13.11 16.25
C GLY A 56 -1.32 -11.66 16.64
N ILE A 57 -1.90 -10.84 15.77
CA ILE A 57 -2.08 -9.41 16.01
C ILE A 57 -3.23 -9.19 17.00
N ALA A 58 -2.97 -8.41 18.05
CA ALA A 58 -3.98 -8.08 19.07
C ALA A 58 -5.04 -7.06 18.62
N GLY A 59 -4.85 -6.41 17.49
CA GLY A 59 -5.79 -5.48 16.88
C GLY A 59 -6.66 -6.15 15.82
N ASP A 60 -7.75 -5.52 15.45
CA ASP A 60 -8.61 -6.00 14.37
C ASP A 60 -8.17 -5.49 12.98
N HIS A 61 -7.29 -4.48 12.95
CA HIS A 61 -6.83 -3.86 11.72
C HIS A 61 -5.54 -3.07 11.93
N ILE A 62 -4.51 -3.33 11.13
CA ILE A 62 -3.20 -2.66 11.20
C ILE A 62 -2.73 -2.33 9.78
N GLU A 63 -2.15 -1.14 9.61
CA GLU A 63 -1.49 -0.67 8.40
C GLU A 63 0.03 -0.67 8.61
N PRO A 64 0.76 -1.73 8.19
CA PRO A 64 2.20 -1.81 8.40
C PRO A 64 2.98 -0.70 7.71
N GLY A 65 4.02 -0.19 8.36
CA GLY A 65 4.86 0.88 7.84
C GLY A 65 4.27 2.26 8.11
N VAL A 66 4.16 3.09 7.10
CA VAL A 66 3.71 4.48 7.21
C VAL A 66 2.42 4.69 6.43
N SER A 67 1.43 5.29 7.05
CA SER A 67 0.16 5.65 6.41
C SER A 67 0.20 7.11 5.96
N LEU A 68 0.01 7.34 4.68
CA LEU A 68 0.03 8.67 4.09
C LEU A 68 -1.36 9.14 3.71
N LYS A 69 -1.63 10.40 4.00
CA LYS A 69 -2.82 11.12 3.54
C LYS A 69 -2.47 12.55 3.13
N ASN A 70 -3.22 13.12 2.22
CA ASN A 70 -3.10 14.55 1.91
C ASN A 70 -4.30 15.29 2.52
N PRO A 71 -4.10 16.39 3.26
CA PRO A 71 -5.19 17.13 3.88
C PRO A 71 -6.10 17.85 2.88
N VAL A 72 -5.64 18.03 1.65
CA VAL A 72 -6.44 18.61 0.57
C VAL A 72 -7.12 17.47 -0.18
N GLU A 73 -8.45 17.40 -0.11
CA GLU A 73 -9.26 16.30 -0.67
C GLU A 73 -8.91 15.95 -2.12
N LYS A 74 -8.83 16.95 -3.00
CA LYS A 74 -8.51 16.72 -4.42
C LYS A 74 -7.10 16.18 -4.64
N GLU A 75 -6.15 16.59 -3.81
CA GLU A 75 -4.78 16.09 -3.86
C GLU A 75 -4.70 14.69 -3.25
N ASN A 76 -5.50 14.41 -2.23
CA ASN A 76 -5.63 13.06 -1.68
C ASN A 76 -6.25 12.09 -2.70
N ASN A 77 -7.25 12.53 -3.44
CA ASN A 77 -7.82 11.75 -4.53
C ASN A 77 -6.77 11.42 -5.60
N ALA A 78 -5.89 12.38 -5.94
CA ALA A 78 -4.78 12.13 -6.84
C ALA A 78 -3.75 11.17 -6.24
N LEU A 79 -3.40 11.32 -4.96
CA LEU A 79 -2.52 10.40 -4.23
C LEU A 79 -3.09 8.98 -4.27
N GLN A 80 -4.37 8.80 -3.97
CA GLN A 80 -5.04 7.51 -4.01
C GLN A 80 -5.11 6.92 -5.42
N ALA A 81 -5.44 7.73 -6.42
CA ALA A 81 -5.61 7.25 -7.78
C ALA A 81 -4.29 6.84 -8.43
N PHE A 82 -3.23 7.63 -8.24
CA PHE A 82 -2.00 7.48 -9.02
C PHE A 82 -0.89 6.69 -8.33
N ALA A 83 -0.83 6.66 -7.01
CA ALA A 83 0.14 5.79 -6.33
C ALA A 83 -0.15 4.32 -6.65
N CYS A 84 0.84 3.59 -7.12
CA CYS A 84 0.75 2.16 -7.42
C CYS A 84 1.69 1.37 -6.51
N ILE A 85 1.33 0.13 -6.19
CA ILE A 85 2.17 -0.78 -5.40
C ILE A 85 3.53 -0.94 -6.10
N GLY A 86 4.62 -0.75 -5.34
CA GLY A 86 5.98 -0.76 -5.87
C GLY A 86 6.53 0.62 -6.26
N ASN A 87 5.69 1.67 -6.33
CA ASN A 87 6.19 3.00 -6.63
C ASN A 87 7.18 3.48 -5.56
N LYS A 88 8.24 4.13 -5.99
CA LYS A 88 9.23 4.73 -5.10
C LYS A 88 8.64 5.92 -4.36
N ALA A 89 8.85 5.93 -3.06
CA ALA A 89 8.48 7.01 -2.15
C ALA A 89 9.75 7.63 -1.54
N LYS A 90 9.78 8.94 -1.35
CA LYS A 90 10.92 9.64 -0.76
C LYS A 90 10.43 10.62 0.29
N VAL A 91 11.02 10.54 1.48
CA VAL A 91 10.77 11.53 2.53
C VAL A 91 11.38 12.87 2.13
N ILE A 92 10.61 13.95 2.22
CA ILE A 92 11.02 15.30 1.79
C ILE A 92 11.06 16.32 2.93
N SER A 93 10.72 15.92 4.15
CA SER A 93 10.78 16.77 5.35
C SER A 93 11.34 15.98 6.54
N GLY A 94 11.54 16.66 7.68
CA GLY A 94 11.98 16.05 8.92
C GLY A 94 13.39 15.46 8.88
N ASP A 95 13.72 14.68 9.91
CA ASP A 95 15.05 14.09 10.10
C ASP A 95 15.29 12.91 9.12
N ALA A 96 14.23 12.26 8.67
CA ALA A 96 14.29 11.20 7.65
C ALA A 96 14.40 11.73 6.21
N LYS A 97 14.54 13.05 6.00
CA LYS A 97 14.60 13.66 4.68
C LYS A 97 15.65 13.01 3.78
N GLY A 98 15.23 12.58 2.60
CA GLY A 98 16.08 11.93 1.60
C GLY A 98 16.00 10.40 1.63
N LYS A 99 15.49 9.80 2.71
CA LYS A 99 15.27 8.37 2.80
C LYS A 99 14.21 7.91 1.80
N GLU A 100 14.37 6.68 1.31
CA GLU A 100 13.51 6.10 0.27
C GLU A 100 12.78 4.87 0.77
N GLY A 101 11.57 4.66 0.25
CA GLY A 101 10.72 3.52 0.53
C GLY A 101 9.86 3.17 -0.69
N TYR A 102 8.88 2.30 -0.48
CA TYR A 102 8.02 1.82 -1.55
C TYR A 102 6.56 1.77 -1.11
N VAL A 103 5.67 2.15 -2.01
CA VAL A 103 4.22 1.96 -1.82
C VAL A 103 3.93 0.47 -1.72
N THR A 104 3.22 0.07 -0.68
CA THR A 104 2.85 -1.34 -0.40
C THR A 104 1.38 -1.62 -0.55
N GLY A 105 0.54 -0.60 -0.51
CA GLY A 105 -0.90 -0.77 -0.63
C GLY A 105 -1.68 0.51 -0.43
N LYS A 106 -2.99 0.35 -0.43
CA LYS A 106 -3.95 1.40 -0.15
C LYS A 106 -5.01 0.87 0.80
N HIS A 107 -5.55 1.74 1.63
CA HIS A 107 -6.66 1.44 2.50
C HIS A 107 -7.84 2.34 2.14
N GLY A 108 -8.79 1.78 1.40
CA GLY A 108 -10.03 2.47 1.05
C GLY A 108 -10.92 2.72 2.26
N GLY A 109 -11.79 3.71 2.16
CA GLY A 109 -12.68 4.14 3.24
C GLY A 109 -12.02 5.06 4.28
N ILE A 110 -10.72 4.94 4.49
CA ILE A 110 -9.90 5.86 5.32
C ILE A 110 -9.01 6.73 4.42
N ASP A 111 -8.78 6.28 3.18
CA ASP A 111 -8.03 6.97 2.15
C ASP A 111 -6.54 7.12 2.48
N HIS A 112 -5.92 6.05 2.99
CA HIS A 112 -4.49 5.98 3.20
C HIS A 112 -3.77 5.31 2.04
N VAL A 113 -2.57 5.81 1.71
CA VAL A 113 -1.56 5.09 0.93
C VAL A 113 -0.50 4.61 1.90
N MET A 114 -0.26 3.30 1.92
CA MET A 114 0.73 2.69 2.80
C MET A 114 2.08 2.63 2.11
N VAL A 115 3.13 2.97 2.87
CA VAL A 115 4.52 2.98 2.39
C VAL A 115 5.42 2.23 3.35
N TYR A 116 6.21 1.31 2.81
CA TYR A 116 7.28 0.66 3.53
C TYR A 116 8.53 1.55 3.57
N PHE A 117 9.11 1.67 4.74
CA PHE A 117 10.46 2.16 4.97
C PHE A 117 11.22 1.17 5.85
N ASP A 118 12.54 1.19 5.81
CA ASP A 118 13.35 0.42 6.75
C ASP A 118 13.21 0.96 8.19
N GLU A 119 13.62 0.12 9.14
CA GLU A 119 13.46 0.38 10.57
C GLU A 119 14.20 1.65 11.03
N GLU A 120 15.42 1.87 10.51
CA GLU A 120 16.19 3.09 10.81
C GLU A 120 15.46 4.36 10.32
N THR A 121 14.82 4.28 9.16
CA THR A 121 14.03 5.39 8.61
C THR A 121 12.78 5.65 9.45
N LEU A 122 12.07 4.59 9.86
CA LEU A 122 10.87 4.73 10.69
C LEU A 122 11.18 5.43 12.02
N GLU A 123 12.32 5.14 12.65
CA GLU A 123 12.76 5.78 13.90
C GLU A 123 13.06 7.29 13.76
N LEU A 124 13.38 7.74 12.54
CA LEU A 124 13.62 9.15 12.24
C LEU A 124 12.34 9.88 11.80
N MET A 125 11.28 9.15 11.45
CA MET A 125 10.04 9.75 10.96
C MET A 125 9.11 10.15 12.08
N THR A 126 8.34 11.19 11.81
CA THR A 126 7.26 11.67 12.68
C THR A 126 5.96 11.78 11.91
N THR A 127 4.84 11.84 12.62
CA THR A 127 3.58 12.29 12.02
C THR A 127 3.78 13.71 11.46
N GLU A 128 3.12 14.02 10.38
CA GLU A 128 3.28 15.25 9.60
C GLU A 128 4.50 15.27 8.64
N ASP A 129 5.41 14.30 8.69
CA ASP A 129 6.46 14.22 7.69
C ASP A 129 5.88 14.03 6.28
N LYS A 130 6.47 14.75 5.32
CA LYS A 130 6.01 14.76 3.94
C LYS A 130 6.75 13.72 3.12
N VAL A 131 5.99 12.99 2.31
CA VAL A 131 6.50 11.94 1.43
C VAL A 131 6.04 12.22 0.00
N LEU A 132 6.99 12.26 -0.91
CA LEU A 132 6.77 12.37 -2.36
C LEU A 132 6.83 10.98 -2.99
N ILE A 133 5.81 10.62 -3.76
CA ILE A 133 5.76 9.36 -4.50
C ILE A 133 5.95 9.67 -5.98
N LYS A 134 6.88 8.97 -6.61
CA LYS A 134 7.05 8.96 -8.06
C LYS A 134 6.07 7.95 -8.65
N ALA A 135 4.85 8.40 -8.91
CA ALA A 135 3.73 7.57 -9.34
C ALA A 135 3.85 7.16 -10.81
N CYS A 136 3.75 5.86 -11.05
CA CYS A 136 3.72 5.26 -12.37
C CYS A 136 2.99 3.90 -12.27
N GLY A 137 2.19 3.55 -13.27
CA GLY A 137 1.53 2.23 -13.33
C GLY A 137 0.06 2.27 -13.69
N GLN A 138 -0.62 3.39 -13.50
CA GLN A 138 -2.00 3.51 -13.97
C GLN A 138 -2.05 3.44 -15.49
N GLY A 139 -2.89 2.54 -16.01
CA GLY A 139 -2.99 2.26 -17.43
C GLY A 139 -1.93 1.29 -17.98
N LEU A 140 -1.17 0.61 -17.09
CA LEU A 140 -0.28 -0.47 -17.50
C LEU A 140 -1.09 -1.60 -18.15
N LYS A 141 -0.62 -2.06 -19.31
CA LYS A 141 -1.26 -3.14 -20.09
C LYS A 141 -0.21 -4.12 -20.59
N LEU A 142 -0.63 -5.37 -20.69
CA LEU A 142 0.05 -6.38 -21.50
C LEU A 142 -0.36 -6.18 -22.96
N ILE A 143 0.61 -6.11 -23.85
CA ILE A 143 0.34 -5.92 -25.29
C ILE A 143 -0.09 -7.25 -25.93
N ASP A 144 0.49 -8.35 -25.45
CA ASP A 144 0.26 -9.70 -25.99
C ASP A 144 -0.92 -10.43 -25.31
N HIS A 145 -1.51 -9.83 -24.25
CA HIS A 145 -2.58 -10.40 -23.43
C HIS A 145 -3.58 -9.32 -23.02
N GLU A 146 -4.32 -8.79 -23.98
CA GLU A 146 -5.27 -7.68 -23.74
C GLU A 146 -6.43 -8.05 -22.80
N GLU A 147 -6.73 -9.33 -22.65
CA GLU A 147 -7.74 -9.87 -21.74
C GLU A 147 -7.33 -9.78 -20.27
N ILE A 148 -6.03 -9.59 -19.97
CA ILE A 148 -5.51 -9.47 -18.61
C ILE A 148 -5.43 -8.00 -18.21
N GLN A 149 -6.15 -7.66 -17.17
CA GLN A 149 -6.12 -6.31 -16.59
C GLN A 149 -5.07 -6.22 -15.48
N LEU A 150 -4.15 -5.27 -15.63
CA LEU A 150 -3.18 -4.93 -14.59
C LEU A 150 -3.67 -3.68 -13.85
N MET A 151 -3.73 -3.77 -12.53
CA MET A 151 -4.22 -2.67 -11.69
C MET A 151 -3.24 -2.35 -10.58
N ASN A 152 -3.02 -1.06 -10.33
CA ASN A 152 -2.26 -0.56 -9.18
C ASN A 152 -0.86 -1.13 -8.97
N ILE A 153 -0.15 -1.49 -10.01
CA ILE A 153 1.19 -2.05 -9.93
C ILE A 153 2.20 -1.19 -10.69
N ASP A 154 3.35 -0.95 -10.06
CA ASP A 154 4.51 -0.33 -10.70
C ASP A 154 5.06 -1.24 -11.80
N PRO A 155 5.37 -0.72 -13.00
CA PRO A 155 5.92 -1.53 -14.10
C PRO A 155 7.20 -2.29 -13.74
N ALA A 156 8.09 -1.70 -12.93
CA ALA A 156 9.32 -2.37 -12.53
C ALA A 156 9.06 -3.49 -11.52
N LEU A 157 8.09 -3.30 -10.61
CA LEU A 157 7.63 -4.37 -9.74
C LEU A 157 7.02 -5.50 -10.55
N PHE A 158 6.15 -5.19 -11.51
CA PHE A 158 5.54 -6.18 -12.39
C PHE A 158 6.59 -7.03 -13.11
N GLU A 159 7.61 -6.40 -13.68
CA GLU A 159 8.72 -7.11 -14.33
C GLU A 159 9.53 -7.98 -13.35
N GLY A 160 9.61 -7.57 -12.09
CA GLY A 160 10.31 -8.30 -11.02
C GLY A 160 9.55 -9.49 -10.45
N LEU A 161 8.27 -9.68 -10.78
CA LEU A 161 7.46 -10.78 -10.23
C LEU A 161 7.86 -12.17 -10.75
N GLY A 162 8.75 -12.28 -11.73
CA GLY A 162 9.15 -13.58 -12.29
C GLY A 162 8.02 -14.31 -13.02
N ILE A 163 7.14 -13.56 -13.65
CA ILE A 163 6.02 -14.11 -14.43
C ILE A 163 6.55 -14.75 -15.71
N VAL A 164 6.11 -15.97 -16.00
CA VAL A 164 6.52 -16.76 -17.19
C VAL A 164 5.31 -17.04 -18.07
N GLU A 165 5.51 -16.83 -19.36
CA GLU A 165 4.56 -17.19 -20.40
C GLU A 165 4.80 -18.65 -20.83
N GLU A 166 3.75 -19.46 -20.82
CA GLU A 166 3.77 -20.87 -21.22
C GLU A 166 2.71 -21.11 -22.31
N GLU A 167 2.78 -22.24 -23.03
CA GLU A 167 1.82 -22.57 -24.11
C GLU A 167 0.35 -22.57 -23.67
N GLN A 168 0.08 -22.83 -22.39
CA GLN A 168 -1.28 -22.94 -21.85
C GLN A 168 -1.70 -21.73 -21.02
N GLY A 169 -0.89 -20.66 -20.98
CA GLY A 169 -1.21 -19.44 -20.24
C GLY A 169 0.00 -18.81 -19.53
N ILE A 170 -0.31 -18.05 -18.49
CA ILE A 170 0.69 -17.29 -17.72
C ILE A 170 0.86 -17.93 -16.35
N LYS A 171 2.10 -18.21 -15.98
CA LYS A 171 2.47 -18.74 -14.66
C LYS A 171 3.02 -17.62 -13.78
N ILE A 172 2.39 -17.43 -12.63
CA ILE A 172 2.78 -16.42 -11.64
C ILE A 172 3.29 -17.13 -10.38
N PRO A 173 4.48 -16.80 -9.88
CA PRO A 173 4.96 -17.34 -8.60
C PRO A 173 4.03 -16.94 -7.45
N VAL A 174 3.64 -17.91 -6.63
CA VAL A 174 2.84 -17.69 -5.42
C VAL A 174 3.75 -17.72 -4.21
N VAL A 175 3.85 -16.63 -3.47
CA VAL A 175 4.70 -16.52 -2.28
C VAL A 175 3.95 -16.91 -1.00
N THR A 176 2.63 -16.73 -0.97
CA THR A 176 1.79 -17.12 0.18
C THR A 176 0.33 -17.28 -0.23
N CYS A 177 -0.42 -18.03 0.56
CA CYS A 177 -1.87 -18.14 0.44
C CYS A 177 -2.52 -17.62 1.72
N VAL A 178 -3.45 -16.68 1.57
CA VAL A 178 -4.18 -16.11 2.70
C VAL A 178 -5.58 -16.70 2.74
N PRO A 179 -6.04 -17.24 3.89
CA PRO A 179 -7.41 -17.71 4.04
C PRO A 179 -8.43 -16.62 3.74
N ALA A 180 -9.52 -16.98 3.06
CA ALA A 180 -10.53 -16.01 2.62
C ALA A 180 -11.16 -15.20 3.79
N TYR A 181 -11.28 -15.79 4.96
CA TYR A 181 -11.86 -15.10 6.14
C TYR A 181 -10.95 -14.01 6.73
N LEU A 182 -9.67 -13.97 6.34
CA LEU A 182 -8.74 -12.89 6.71
C LEU A 182 -8.75 -11.74 5.68
N MET A 183 -9.41 -11.96 4.54
CA MET A 183 -9.55 -10.92 3.52
C MET A 183 -10.61 -9.92 3.95
N GLY A 184 -10.32 -8.65 3.85
CA GLY A 184 -11.33 -7.60 4.03
C GLY A 184 -12.46 -7.68 2.99
N SER A 185 -13.53 -6.94 3.20
CA SER A 185 -14.69 -6.93 2.29
C SER A 185 -14.37 -6.44 0.88
N GLY A 186 -13.24 -5.85 0.66
CA GLY A 186 -12.83 -5.28 -0.62
C GLY A 186 -13.62 -4.03 -1.04
N LEU A 187 -14.60 -3.64 -0.24
CA LEU A 187 -15.39 -2.43 -0.46
C LEU A 187 -14.57 -1.22 -0.05
N GLY A 188 -13.82 -0.65 -0.86
CA GLY A 188 -13.05 0.54 -0.53
C GLY A 188 -11.71 0.60 -1.19
N SER A 189 -11.21 -0.48 -1.70
CA SER A 189 -10.16 -0.41 -2.70
C SER A 189 -10.81 -0.11 -4.04
N ALA A 190 -11.12 1.11 -4.31
CA ALA A 190 -11.54 1.58 -5.63
C ALA A 190 -10.39 1.50 -6.63
N THR A 191 -9.67 0.42 -6.56
CA THR A 191 -8.43 0.40 -7.30
C THR A 191 -8.06 -1.00 -7.69
#